data_b7d12bc4a5b04fdab6bf5dcf17136a1b
#
_entry.id   b7d12bc4a5b04fdab6bf5dcf17136a1b
#
_cell.length_a   1.000
_cell.length_b   1.000
_cell.length_c   1.000
_cell.angle_alpha   90.00
_cell.angle_beta   90.00
_cell.angle_gamma   90.00
#
_symmetry.space_group_name_H-M   'P 1'
#
loop_
_entity.id
_entity.type
_entity.pdbx_description
1 polymer ?
#
loop_
_entity_poly.entity_id
_entity_poly.type
_entity_poly.pdbx_seq_one_letter_code
_entity_poly.pdbx_strand_id
1 'polypeptide(L)'
;MPAAPQTQRLFAAKAAPAAPLVFVPVKGRGTSWAIEHRFSGEQRETFDDGWGTLDQAAREETLKPETQVIEERVKSILTGNDSPDIGFDLSINPYRGCEHGCVYCYARPTHSYLNLSPGIDFETRIVAKVNAAERLRETLAKPSYVPMRLNLGSATDCYQPVERRLKITRSIIEVLSECHHAFSMFTKSSGIERDLDLIAPMASKGLVAVFVTITTLDPQLARTMEPRAAAPHRRLRTIEALARAGVPVGVSLSPMIPFLNLHELEHILEAAREAGASAASSIVLRLPWEVSPLFQHWLKEHVPEKAERVMARVREMRGGKDNDARFGTRMTGTGIWAQLIRQRFDKASARLGFKRSQIELDLTQFRRPASQQGQASLF
;
A
#
# COMPACT_ATOMS: atom_id res chain seq x y z
N MET A 1 13.96 15.29 -69.35
CA MET A 1 13.98 15.14 -67.87
C MET A 1 12.65 15.67 -67.36
N PRO A 2 11.79 14.83 -66.76
CA PRO A 2 10.51 15.27 -66.19
C PRO A 2 10.71 15.69 -64.73
N ALA A 3 10.04 16.77 -64.30
CA ALA A 3 10.06 17.37 -62.98
C ALA A 3 9.35 16.49 -61.95
N ALA A 4 9.93 16.44 -60.71
CA ALA A 4 9.38 15.72 -59.58
C ALA A 4 8.12 16.42 -59.02
N PRO A 5 7.14 15.68 -58.49
CA PRO A 5 5.93 16.28 -57.91
C PRO A 5 6.23 16.88 -56.53
N GLN A 6 5.75 18.12 -56.32
CA GLN A 6 5.74 18.81 -55.04
C GLN A 6 4.75 18.13 -54.08
N THR A 7 5.26 17.58 -52.99
CA THR A 7 4.47 17.08 -51.88
C THR A 7 3.88 18.28 -51.11
N GLN A 8 2.57 18.44 -51.19
CA GLN A 8 1.80 19.36 -50.35
C GLN A 8 1.91 18.92 -48.87
N ARG A 9 2.48 19.77 -48.03
CA ARG A 9 2.42 19.62 -46.56
C ARG A 9 0.98 19.89 -46.12
N LEU A 10 0.27 18.85 -45.70
CA LEU A 10 -0.98 18.96 -44.96
C LEU A 10 -0.66 19.66 -43.60
N PHE A 11 -1.30 20.81 -43.41
CA PHE A 11 -1.27 21.53 -42.14
C PHE A 11 -1.93 20.66 -41.06
N ALA A 12 -1.16 20.25 -40.05
CA ALA A 12 -1.71 19.64 -38.85
C ALA A 12 -2.57 20.70 -38.13
N ALA A 13 -3.87 20.47 -38.13
CA ALA A 13 -4.80 21.26 -37.31
C ALA A 13 -4.40 21.12 -35.85
N LYS A 14 -4.16 22.26 -35.16
CA LYS A 14 -3.99 22.28 -33.71
C LYS A 14 -5.26 21.67 -33.09
N ALA A 15 -5.10 20.53 -32.42
CA ALA A 15 -6.16 19.93 -31.62
C ALA A 15 -6.69 20.97 -30.64
N ALA A 16 -8.00 21.14 -30.58
CA ALA A 16 -8.67 21.96 -29.59
C ALA A 16 -8.32 21.40 -28.19
N PRO A 17 -8.18 22.25 -27.15
CA PRO A 17 -7.93 21.76 -25.81
C PRO A 17 -9.10 20.84 -25.42
N ALA A 18 -8.78 19.61 -25.01
CA ALA A 18 -9.76 18.64 -24.54
C ALA A 18 -10.60 19.29 -23.42
N ALA A 19 -11.93 19.13 -23.52
CA ALA A 19 -12.84 19.60 -22.49
C ALA A 19 -12.41 19.02 -21.12
N PRO A 20 -12.49 19.81 -20.03
CA PRO A 20 -12.11 19.32 -18.72
C PRO A 20 -12.97 18.10 -18.36
N LEU A 21 -12.34 16.97 -18.08
CA LEU A 21 -13.02 15.77 -17.60
C LEU A 21 -13.76 16.14 -16.32
N VAL A 22 -15.07 16.03 -16.33
CA VAL A 22 -15.91 16.26 -15.14
C VAL A 22 -15.78 15.01 -14.27
N PHE A 23 -14.96 15.10 -13.21
CA PHE A 23 -14.78 14.01 -12.26
C PHE A 23 -15.92 14.00 -11.24
N VAL A 24 -16.68 12.91 -11.19
CA VAL A 24 -17.69 12.70 -10.17
C VAL A 24 -17.07 11.86 -9.05
N PRO A 25 -17.04 12.36 -7.79
CA PRO A 25 -16.50 11.60 -6.67
C PRO A 25 -17.22 10.25 -6.52
N VAL A 26 -16.44 9.16 -6.52
CA VAL A 26 -16.97 7.82 -6.32
C VAL A 26 -17.03 7.52 -4.84
N LYS A 27 -18.24 7.44 -4.28
CA LYS A 27 -18.45 7.20 -2.85
C LYS A 27 -17.77 5.91 -2.38
N GLY A 28 -16.89 6.06 -1.38
CA GLY A 28 -16.16 4.94 -0.78
C GLY A 28 -14.95 4.45 -1.60
N ARG A 29 -14.43 5.29 -2.51
CA ARG A 29 -13.17 5.08 -3.22
C ARG A 29 -12.25 6.28 -3.02
N GLY A 30 -10.94 6.04 -3.06
CA GLY A 30 -9.93 7.10 -2.89
C GLY A 30 -9.62 7.85 -4.18
N THR A 31 -9.99 7.27 -5.32
CA THR A 31 -9.84 7.89 -6.64
C THR A 31 -11.12 7.77 -7.43
N SER A 32 -11.41 8.79 -8.23
CA SER A 32 -12.62 8.89 -9.04
C SER A 32 -12.41 8.55 -10.51
N TRP A 33 -11.17 8.33 -10.94
CA TRP A 33 -10.86 8.15 -12.35
C TRP A 33 -9.93 6.96 -12.67
N ALA A 34 -10.01 6.45 -13.91
CA ALA A 34 -9.05 5.56 -14.52
C ALA A 34 -7.93 6.41 -15.17
N ILE A 35 -6.87 6.75 -14.39
CA ILE A 35 -5.70 7.44 -14.94
C ILE A 35 -4.96 6.51 -15.90
N GLU A 36 -4.54 7.04 -17.04
CA GLU A 36 -3.68 6.31 -17.96
C GLU A 36 -2.35 5.97 -17.28
N HIS A 37 -1.86 4.76 -17.53
CA HIS A 37 -0.59 4.33 -16.98
C HIS A 37 0.55 4.57 -17.98
N ARG A 38 1.77 4.71 -17.48
CA ARG A 38 2.99 5.07 -18.25
C ARG A 38 3.36 4.09 -19.39
N PHE A 39 2.76 2.92 -19.45
CA PHE A 39 2.97 1.93 -20.51
C PHE A 39 1.84 1.94 -21.56
N SER A 40 0.84 2.79 -21.40
CA SER A 40 -0.25 2.93 -22.37
C SER A 40 0.28 3.58 -23.64
N GLY A 41 0.30 2.83 -24.73
CA GLY A 41 0.63 3.33 -26.07
C GLY A 41 -0.59 3.77 -26.87
N GLU A 42 -1.80 3.58 -26.33
CA GLU A 42 -3.06 3.90 -26.97
C GLU A 42 -3.74 5.05 -26.21
N GLN A 43 -4.04 6.15 -26.90
CA GLN A 43 -4.93 7.18 -26.39
C GLN A 43 -6.36 6.71 -26.64
N ARG A 44 -7.14 6.52 -25.59
CA ARG A 44 -8.58 6.30 -25.68
C ARG A 44 -9.26 7.66 -25.76
N GLU A 45 -9.62 8.08 -26.96
CA GLU A 45 -10.53 9.21 -27.13
C GLU A 45 -11.97 8.72 -26.94
N THR A 46 -12.74 9.44 -26.15
CA THR A 46 -14.18 9.24 -26.08
C THR A 46 -14.79 9.69 -27.41
N PHE A 47 -15.25 8.74 -28.19
CA PHE A 47 -15.94 9.02 -29.43
C PHE A 47 -17.45 9.05 -29.18
N ASP A 48 -18.07 10.19 -29.37
CA ASP A 48 -19.53 10.31 -29.38
C ASP A 48 -20.07 9.84 -30.73
N ASP A 49 -20.68 8.65 -30.72
CA ASP A 49 -21.32 8.07 -31.89
C ASP A 49 -22.77 8.59 -32.11
N GLY A 50 -23.23 9.53 -31.29
CA GLY A 50 -24.55 10.14 -31.34
C GLY A 50 -25.70 9.25 -30.84
N TRP A 51 -25.40 8.07 -30.28
CA TRP A 51 -26.40 7.15 -29.72
C TRP A 51 -26.62 7.32 -28.22
N GLY A 52 -26.02 8.34 -27.60
CA GLY A 52 -26.14 8.60 -26.16
C GLY A 52 -25.39 7.58 -25.30
N THR A 53 -24.47 6.81 -25.88
CA THR A 53 -23.65 5.81 -25.17
C THR A 53 -22.73 6.45 -24.16
N LEU A 54 -22.26 7.69 -24.37
CA LEU A 54 -21.46 8.45 -23.39
C LEU A 54 -22.29 8.84 -22.16
N ASP A 55 -23.55 9.23 -22.34
CA ASP A 55 -24.46 9.56 -21.23
C ASP A 55 -24.84 8.30 -20.43
N GLN A 56 -24.95 7.17 -21.09
CA GLN A 56 -25.23 5.88 -20.47
C GLN A 56 -24.02 5.36 -19.72
N ALA A 57 -22.80 5.44 -20.28
CA ALA A 57 -21.56 5.12 -19.63
C ALA A 57 -21.31 6.03 -18.42
N ALA A 58 -21.56 7.35 -18.55
CA ALA A 58 -21.46 8.29 -17.42
C ALA A 58 -22.48 8.02 -16.31
N ARG A 59 -23.67 7.52 -16.63
CA ARG A 59 -24.68 7.09 -15.64
C ARG A 59 -24.32 5.75 -14.98
N GLU A 60 -23.73 4.82 -15.71
CA GLU A 60 -23.24 3.54 -15.17
C GLU A 60 -22.00 3.71 -14.30
N GLU A 61 -21.09 4.65 -14.62
CA GLU A 61 -19.96 5.03 -13.76
C GLU A 61 -20.38 5.66 -12.41
N THR A 62 -21.60 6.23 -12.33
CA THR A 62 -22.16 6.74 -11.06
C THR A 62 -22.62 5.62 -10.11
N LEU A 63 -22.75 4.39 -10.58
CA LEU A 63 -22.95 3.22 -9.75
C LEU A 63 -21.64 2.91 -9.03
N LYS A 64 -21.68 2.67 -7.71
CA LYS A 64 -20.53 2.29 -6.89
C LYS A 64 -19.80 1.13 -7.58
N PRO A 65 -18.57 1.31 -8.08
CA PRO A 65 -17.86 0.23 -8.76
C PRO A 65 -17.64 -0.90 -7.76
N GLU A 66 -18.23 -2.04 -8.03
CA GLU A 66 -18.04 -3.24 -7.22
C GLU A 66 -16.61 -3.76 -7.37
N THR A 67 -16.08 -4.33 -6.29
CA THR A 67 -14.77 -4.98 -6.36
C THR A 67 -14.86 -6.27 -7.17
N GLN A 68 -14.11 -6.33 -8.25
CA GLN A 68 -13.90 -7.53 -9.06
C GLN A 68 -12.68 -8.28 -8.54
N VAL A 69 -12.83 -9.56 -8.27
CA VAL A 69 -11.73 -10.43 -7.83
C VAL A 69 -11.30 -11.29 -9.00
N ILE A 70 -10.03 -11.19 -9.37
CA ILE A 70 -9.38 -11.98 -10.42
C ILE A 70 -8.51 -13.02 -9.73
N GLU A 71 -8.83 -14.28 -9.87
CA GLU A 71 -8.03 -15.35 -9.30
C GLU A 71 -6.78 -15.61 -10.15
N GLU A 72 -5.62 -15.63 -9.50
CA GLU A 72 -4.33 -15.92 -10.12
C GLU A 72 -3.69 -17.13 -9.42
N ARG A 73 -3.22 -18.10 -10.21
CA ARG A 73 -2.33 -19.15 -9.70
C ARG A 73 -0.89 -18.79 -10.04
N VAL A 74 -0.12 -18.43 -9.01
CA VAL A 74 1.27 -17.98 -9.15
C VAL A 74 2.25 -19.14 -9.17
N LYS A 75 3.40 -18.94 -9.82
CA LYS A 75 4.54 -19.89 -9.79
C LYS A 75 5.41 -19.70 -8.54
N SER A 76 5.50 -18.48 -8.02
CA SER A 76 6.24 -18.12 -6.81
C SER A 76 5.47 -17.08 -6.03
N ILE A 77 5.53 -17.14 -4.70
CA ILE A 77 4.90 -16.17 -3.81
C ILE A 77 5.90 -15.27 -3.10
N LEU A 78 7.13 -15.72 -2.93
CA LEU A 78 8.21 -14.93 -2.33
C LEU A 78 8.82 -13.98 -3.38
N THR A 79 9.04 -12.76 -2.97
CA THR A 79 9.73 -11.72 -3.76
C THR A 79 10.90 -11.21 -2.93
N GLY A 80 12.10 -11.21 -3.50
CA GLY A 80 13.30 -10.64 -2.89
C GLY A 80 13.25 -9.12 -2.85
N ASN A 81 13.94 -8.54 -1.89
CA ASN A 81 14.13 -7.10 -1.74
C ASN A 81 15.60 -6.81 -1.41
N ASP A 82 16.23 -6.01 -2.24
CA ASP A 82 17.63 -5.57 -2.13
C ASP A 82 17.79 -4.10 -1.73
N SER A 83 16.67 -3.44 -1.39
CA SER A 83 16.66 -2.01 -1.03
C SER A 83 17.30 -1.78 0.34
N PRO A 84 18.39 -1.00 0.44
CA PRO A 84 19.14 -0.84 1.69
C PRO A 84 18.39 -0.03 2.77
N ASP A 85 17.30 0.65 2.42
CA ASP A 85 16.49 1.46 3.32
C ASP A 85 15.16 0.78 3.73
N ILE A 86 15.05 -0.52 3.49
CA ILE A 86 13.90 -1.34 3.88
C ILE A 86 14.40 -2.48 4.79
N GLY A 87 13.73 -2.67 5.92
CA GLY A 87 14.17 -3.57 6.98
C GLY A 87 13.84 -5.06 6.78
N PHE A 88 13.49 -5.51 5.56
CA PHE A 88 13.23 -6.92 5.25
C PHE A 88 13.86 -7.35 3.93
N ASP A 89 14.18 -8.62 3.83
CA ASP A 89 14.87 -9.21 2.68
C ASP A 89 13.90 -9.89 1.70
N LEU A 90 12.79 -10.39 2.23
CA LEU A 90 11.74 -11.09 1.48
C LEU A 90 10.38 -10.46 1.73
N SER A 91 9.49 -10.54 0.75
CA SER A 91 8.10 -10.15 0.91
C SER A 91 7.12 -11.16 0.32
N ILE A 92 5.95 -11.25 0.96
CA ILE A 92 4.78 -11.97 0.45
C ILE A 92 3.65 -10.96 0.27
N ASN A 93 3.06 -10.93 -0.92
CA ASN A 93 1.85 -10.16 -1.21
C ASN A 93 0.76 -11.12 -1.67
N PRO A 94 -0.24 -11.42 -0.84
CA PRO A 94 -1.34 -12.34 -1.19
C PRO A 94 -2.23 -11.81 -2.29
N TYR A 95 -2.21 -10.50 -2.50
CA TYR A 95 -3.02 -9.80 -3.50
C TYR A 95 -2.16 -8.86 -4.34
N ARG A 96 -2.68 -8.40 -5.50
CA ARG A 96 -2.28 -7.17 -6.20
C ARG A 96 -3.49 -6.24 -6.20
N GLY A 97 -3.25 -4.94 -5.97
CA GLY A 97 -4.30 -3.98 -5.66
C GLY A 97 -4.70 -4.00 -4.19
N CYS A 98 -5.46 -3.00 -3.78
CA CYS A 98 -5.89 -2.84 -2.39
C CYS A 98 -7.18 -2.05 -2.30
N GLU A 99 -8.24 -2.68 -1.77
CA GLU A 99 -9.54 -2.05 -1.59
C GLU A 99 -9.56 -0.90 -0.57
N HIS A 100 -8.52 -0.74 0.27
CA HIS A 100 -8.45 0.40 1.21
C HIS A 100 -8.51 1.75 0.50
N GLY A 101 -8.09 1.82 -0.75
CA GLY A 101 -8.26 2.99 -1.60
C GLY A 101 -7.43 4.19 -1.17
N CYS A 102 -6.33 4.00 -0.42
CA CYS A 102 -5.49 5.11 0.00
C CYS A 102 -5.00 5.90 -1.23
N VAL A 103 -5.34 7.21 -1.29
CA VAL A 103 -5.02 8.04 -2.47
C VAL A 103 -3.52 8.19 -2.70
N TYR A 104 -2.74 8.20 -1.64
CA TYR A 104 -1.29 8.37 -1.61
C TYR A 104 -0.51 7.05 -1.73
N CYS A 105 -1.17 5.91 -1.98
CA CYS A 105 -0.52 4.61 -1.91
C CYS A 105 0.57 4.45 -2.97
N TYR A 106 1.82 4.28 -2.54
CA TYR A 106 2.97 4.10 -3.42
C TYR A 106 2.93 2.82 -4.26
N ALA A 107 2.06 1.87 -3.90
CA ALA A 107 1.91 0.61 -4.63
C ALA A 107 0.96 0.71 -5.84
N ARG A 108 0.19 1.80 -5.99
CA ARG A 108 -0.73 2.01 -7.12
C ARG A 108 -0.10 1.77 -8.50
N PRO A 109 1.11 2.27 -8.78
CA PRO A 109 1.78 2.05 -10.06
C PRO A 109 2.06 0.58 -10.41
N THR A 110 1.91 -0.35 -9.45
CA THR A 110 2.07 -1.79 -9.74
C THR A 110 0.96 -2.33 -10.64
N HIS A 111 -0.21 -1.68 -10.69
CA HIS A 111 -1.31 -2.04 -11.59
C HIS A 111 -0.99 -1.77 -13.06
N SER A 112 -0.11 -0.80 -13.35
CA SER A 112 0.37 -0.55 -14.71
C SER A 112 1.01 -1.78 -15.36
N TYR A 113 1.67 -2.64 -14.57
CA TYR A 113 2.23 -3.91 -15.08
C TYR A 113 1.18 -4.96 -15.45
N LEU A 114 -0.07 -4.75 -15.03
CA LEU A 114 -1.22 -5.59 -15.38
C LEU A 114 -2.04 -4.99 -16.53
N ASN A 115 -1.57 -3.90 -17.14
CA ASN A 115 -2.33 -3.09 -18.10
C ASN A 115 -3.66 -2.58 -17.51
N LEU A 116 -3.64 -2.25 -16.21
CA LEU A 116 -4.76 -1.71 -15.45
C LEU A 116 -4.43 -0.31 -14.94
N SER A 117 -5.47 0.52 -14.73
CA SER A 117 -5.28 1.87 -14.19
C SER A 117 -4.75 1.85 -12.75
N PRO A 118 -3.69 2.62 -12.43
CA PRO A 118 -3.25 2.87 -11.04
C PRO A 118 -4.26 3.67 -10.22
N GLY A 119 -5.25 4.28 -10.84
CA GLY A 119 -6.35 4.98 -10.21
C GLY A 119 -7.39 4.00 -9.64
N ILE A 120 -8.59 4.03 -10.25
CA ILE A 120 -9.74 3.27 -9.74
C ILE A 120 -9.55 1.74 -9.82
N ASP A 121 -8.85 1.21 -10.85
CA ASP A 121 -8.65 -0.23 -10.97
C ASP A 121 -7.81 -0.81 -9.83
N PHE A 122 -6.86 -0.02 -9.28
CA PHE A 122 -6.09 -0.46 -8.10
C PHE A 122 -6.97 -0.79 -6.89
N GLU A 123 -8.13 -0.15 -6.80
CA GLU A 123 -9.09 -0.30 -5.69
C GLU A 123 -10.21 -1.29 -5.99
N THR A 124 -10.48 -1.56 -7.26
CA THR A 124 -11.67 -2.31 -7.71
C THR A 124 -11.34 -3.61 -8.42
N ARG A 125 -10.16 -3.76 -8.99
CA ARG A 125 -9.71 -4.98 -9.67
C ARG A 125 -8.60 -5.65 -8.87
N ILE A 126 -9.01 -6.50 -7.93
CA ILE A 126 -8.09 -7.16 -7.00
C ILE A 126 -7.69 -8.52 -7.56
N VAL A 127 -6.40 -8.72 -7.79
CA VAL A 127 -5.86 -10.04 -8.16
C VAL A 127 -5.55 -10.82 -6.89
N ALA A 128 -6.18 -11.99 -6.72
CA ALA A 128 -6.05 -12.86 -5.57
C ALA A 128 -5.19 -14.08 -5.91
N LYS A 129 -4.09 -14.29 -5.21
CA LYS A 129 -3.16 -15.39 -5.44
C LYS A 129 -3.64 -16.64 -4.70
N VAL A 130 -4.59 -17.35 -5.29
CA VAL A 130 -5.36 -18.43 -4.64
C VAL A 130 -4.54 -19.65 -4.19
N ASN A 131 -3.35 -19.87 -4.77
CA ASN A 131 -2.43 -20.95 -4.38
C ASN A 131 -1.24 -20.46 -3.55
N ALA A 132 -1.34 -19.31 -2.89
CA ALA A 132 -0.23 -18.67 -2.18
C ALA A 132 0.37 -19.57 -1.08
N ALA A 133 -0.47 -20.17 -0.25
CA ALA A 133 -0.03 -21.06 0.84
C ALA A 133 0.68 -22.34 0.31
N GLU A 134 0.15 -22.93 -0.77
CA GLU A 134 0.77 -24.09 -1.44
C GLU A 134 2.18 -23.75 -1.95
N ARG A 135 2.31 -22.63 -2.70
CA ARG A 135 3.61 -22.19 -3.23
C ARG A 135 4.59 -21.79 -2.13
N LEU A 136 4.09 -21.22 -1.03
CA LEU A 136 4.91 -20.92 0.13
C LEU A 136 5.49 -22.21 0.74
N ARG A 137 4.63 -23.19 1.05
CA ARG A 137 5.03 -24.46 1.64
C ARG A 137 6.09 -25.18 0.77
N GLU A 138 5.88 -25.24 -0.54
CA GLU A 138 6.84 -25.80 -1.47
C GLU A 138 8.20 -25.07 -1.46
N THR A 139 8.15 -23.73 -1.35
CA THR A 139 9.37 -22.92 -1.32
C THR A 139 10.15 -23.15 -0.02
N LEU A 140 9.45 -23.16 1.12
CA LEU A 140 10.04 -23.37 2.44
C LEU A 140 10.58 -24.81 2.61
N ALA A 141 10.04 -25.79 1.90
CA ALA A 141 10.49 -27.17 1.92
C ALA A 141 11.83 -27.40 1.19
N LYS A 142 12.25 -26.49 0.30
CA LYS A 142 13.48 -26.65 -0.48
C LYS A 142 14.72 -26.70 0.43
N PRO A 143 15.65 -27.66 0.23
CA PRO A 143 16.90 -27.73 1.00
C PRO A 143 17.73 -26.43 0.94
N SER A 144 17.68 -25.74 -0.20
CA SER A 144 18.39 -24.47 -0.42
C SER A 144 17.74 -23.25 0.21
N TYR A 145 16.54 -23.37 0.78
CA TYR A 145 15.88 -22.22 1.42
C TYR A 145 16.57 -21.85 2.73
N VAL A 146 16.91 -20.59 2.88
CA VAL A 146 17.47 -19.99 4.10
C VAL A 146 16.46 -18.97 4.63
N PRO A 147 16.05 -19.06 5.91
CA PRO A 147 15.13 -18.09 6.49
C PRO A 147 15.77 -16.71 6.56
N MET A 148 15.02 -15.71 6.12
CA MET A 148 15.41 -14.31 6.11
C MET A 148 14.26 -13.45 6.67
N ARG A 149 14.52 -12.18 6.93
CA ARG A 149 13.48 -11.23 7.38
C ARG A 149 12.39 -11.11 6.34
N LEU A 150 11.20 -11.57 6.68
CA LEU A 150 10.03 -11.61 5.80
C LEU A 150 9.03 -10.52 6.20
N ASN A 151 8.53 -9.78 5.20
CA ASN A 151 7.38 -8.89 5.40
C ASN A 151 6.15 -9.40 4.63
N LEU A 152 5.02 -9.46 5.31
CA LEU A 152 3.73 -9.81 4.74
C LEU A 152 2.96 -8.53 4.41
N GLY A 153 2.69 -8.30 3.11
CA GLY A 153 1.94 -7.13 2.64
C GLY A 153 2.80 -5.88 2.39
N SER A 154 3.82 -5.98 1.54
CA SER A 154 4.63 -4.80 1.16
C SER A 154 4.00 -3.92 0.09
N ALA A 155 3.18 -4.49 -0.80
CA ALA A 155 2.54 -3.79 -1.93
C ALA A 155 1.00 -3.84 -1.90
N THR A 156 0.43 -4.41 -0.86
CA THR A 156 -1.01 -4.50 -0.61
C THR A 156 -1.24 -4.59 0.90
N ASP A 157 -2.45 -4.24 1.38
CA ASP A 157 -2.81 -4.61 2.75
C ASP A 157 -3.36 -6.03 2.76
N CYS A 158 -2.74 -6.89 3.54
CA CYS A 158 -3.13 -8.31 3.63
C CYS A 158 -4.52 -8.51 4.21
N TYR A 159 -5.01 -7.56 5.00
CA TYR A 159 -6.33 -7.59 5.61
C TYR A 159 -7.32 -6.61 4.97
N GLN A 160 -7.14 -6.28 3.69
CA GLN A 160 -8.13 -5.53 2.92
C GLN A 160 -9.48 -6.26 2.92
N PRO A 161 -10.63 -5.57 2.63
CA PRO A 161 -11.95 -6.15 2.80
C PRO A 161 -12.19 -7.53 2.17
N VAL A 162 -11.63 -7.80 0.98
CA VAL A 162 -11.79 -9.10 0.28
C VAL A 162 -11.21 -10.28 1.08
N GLU A 163 -10.21 -10.04 1.93
CA GLU A 163 -9.56 -11.07 2.77
C GLU A 163 -10.56 -11.70 3.76
N ARG A 164 -11.63 -11.00 4.15
CA ARG A 164 -12.67 -11.55 5.02
C ARG A 164 -13.30 -12.82 4.40
N ARG A 165 -13.44 -12.83 3.09
CA ARG A 165 -14.02 -13.93 2.33
C ARG A 165 -12.98 -14.96 1.88
N LEU A 166 -11.86 -14.49 1.31
CA LEU A 166 -10.88 -15.38 0.65
C LEU A 166 -9.93 -16.06 1.64
N LYS A 167 -9.60 -15.43 2.78
CA LYS A 167 -8.73 -15.96 3.84
C LYS A 167 -7.34 -16.43 3.36
N ILE A 168 -6.82 -15.83 2.28
CA ILE A 168 -5.51 -16.19 1.71
C ILE A 168 -4.39 -15.79 2.69
N THR A 169 -4.51 -14.63 3.35
CA THR A 169 -3.54 -14.20 4.38
C THR A 169 -3.50 -15.19 5.53
N ARG A 170 -4.68 -15.63 6.01
CA ARG A 170 -4.74 -16.64 7.07
C ARG A 170 -4.01 -17.92 6.67
N SER A 171 -4.27 -18.44 5.47
CA SER A 171 -3.62 -19.67 5.00
C SER A 171 -2.09 -19.53 4.85
N ILE A 172 -1.60 -18.33 4.52
CA ILE A 172 -0.16 -18.03 4.52
C ILE A 172 0.38 -18.05 5.96
N ILE A 173 -0.31 -17.43 6.92
CA ILE A 173 0.10 -17.40 8.33
C ILE A 173 0.09 -18.81 8.93
N GLU A 174 -0.85 -19.67 8.57
CA GLU A 174 -0.88 -21.08 8.97
C GLU A 174 0.41 -21.81 8.55
N VAL A 175 0.86 -21.61 7.31
CA VAL A 175 2.14 -22.19 6.84
C VAL A 175 3.33 -21.59 7.58
N LEU A 176 3.37 -20.28 7.82
CA LEU A 176 4.45 -19.63 8.57
C LEU A 176 4.48 -20.11 10.03
N SER A 177 3.33 -20.33 10.64
CA SER A 177 3.19 -20.87 12.01
C SER A 177 3.68 -22.32 12.09
N GLU A 178 3.26 -23.16 11.16
CA GLU A 178 3.73 -24.56 11.04
C GLU A 178 5.26 -24.63 10.95
N CYS A 179 5.85 -23.74 10.15
CA CYS A 179 7.30 -23.71 9.91
C CYS A 179 8.08 -22.90 10.96
N HIS A 180 7.45 -22.30 11.95
CA HIS A 180 8.06 -21.32 12.85
C HIS A 180 8.87 -20.25 12.10
N HIS A 181 8.33 -19.79 10.97
CA HIS A 181 8.99 -18.76 10.17
C HIS A 181 8.61 -17.39 10.66
N ALA A 182 9.60 -16.57 11.00
CA ALA A 182 9.37 -15.22 11.50
C ALA A 182 8.90 -14.28 10.38
N PHE A 183 7.98 -13.36 10.71
CA PHE A 183 7.52 -12.32 9.78
C PHE A 183 7.12 -11.03 10.48
N SER A 184 7.21 -9.93 9.74
CA SER A 184 6.60 -8.64 10.09
C SER A 184 5.46 -8.30 9.14
N MET A 185 4.55 -7.41 9.57
CA MET A 185 3.51 -6.90 8.69
C MET A 185 3.09 -5.48 9.04
N PHE A 186 2.55 -4.78 8.04
CA PHE A 186 1.92 -3.47 8.20
C PHE A 186 0.46 -3.55 7.75
N THR A 187 -0.45 -3.01 8.55
CA THR A 187 -1.89 -3.00 8.19
C THR A 187 -2.59 -1.74 8.66
N LYS A 188 -3.67 -1.36 7.97
CA LYS A 188 -4.67 -0.37 8.37
C LYS A 188 -6.00 -1.01 8.75
N SER A 189 -6.02 -2.34 8.85
CA SER A 189 -7.25 -3.10 9.06
C SER A 189 -7.32 -3.68 10.47
N SER A 190 -8.51 -3.72 11.02
CA SER A 190 -8.81 -4.51 12.22
C SER A 190 -9.00 -6.01 11.93
N GLY A 191 -8.96 -6.41 10.66
CA GLY A 191 -9.13 -7.81 10.24
C GLY A 191 -8.07 -8.76 10.80
N ILE A 192 -6.90 -8.23 11.19
CA ILE A 192 -5.82 -9.00 11.80
C ILE A 192 -6.25 -9.67 13.12
N GLU A 193 -7.21 -9.12 13.84
CA GLU A 193 -7.69 -9.66 15.12
C GLU A 193 -8.34 -11.04 14.94
N ARG A 194 -8.86 -11.36 13.75
CA ARG A 194 -9.37 -12.68 13.40
C ARG A 194 -8.33 -13.79 13.56
N ASP A 195 -7.07 -13.46 13.30
CA ASP A 195 -5.99 -14.45 13.22
C ASP A 195 -5.07 -14.42 14.47
N LEU A 196 -5.54 -13.83 15.57
CA LEU A 196 -4.83 -13.81 16.86
C LEU A 196 -4.54 -15.20 17.42
N ASP A 197 -5.38 -16.18 17.11
CA ASP A 197 -5.18 -17.59 17.46
C ASP A 197 -3.88 -18.18 16.89
N LEU A 198 -3.41 -17.68 15.74
CA LEU A 198 -2.14 -18.04 15.11
C LEU A 198 -1.02 -17.09 15.47
N ILE A 199 -1.31 -15.79 15.51
CA ILE A 199 -0.31 -14.72 15.66
C ILE A 199 0.23 -14.68 17.10
N ALA A 200 -0.62 -14.80 18.13
CA ALA A 200 -0.19 -14.68 19.53
C ALA A 200 0.77 -15.81 19.96
N PRO A 201 0.53 -17.10 19.62
CA PRO A 201 1.50 -18.15 19.90
C PRO A 201 2.83 -17.99 19.15
N MET A 202 2.82 -17.43 17.95
CA MET A 202 4.05 -17.10 17.21
C MET A 202 4.79 -15.92 17.86
N ALA A 203 4.06 -14.91 18.30
CA ALA A 203 4.63 -13.73 18.95
C ALA A 203 5.32 -14.07 20.28
N SER A 204 4.78 -15.01 21.07
CA SER A 204 5.41 -15.49 22.30
C SER A 204 6.78 -16.15 22.07
N LYS A 205 7.07 -16.58 20.84
CA LYS A 205 8.34 -17.14 20.39
C LYS A 205 9.24 -16.10 19.69
N GLY A 206 8.86 -14.82 19.67
CA GLY A 206 9.61 -13.79 18.95
C GLY A 206 9.51 -13.86 17.44
N LEU A 207 8.49 -14.51 16.87
CA LEU A 207 8.38 -14.78 15.44
C LEU A 207 7.52 -13.74 14.70
N VAL A 208 6.80 -12.86 15.40
CA VAL A 208 5.88 -11.90 14.76
C VAL A 208 6.05 -10.51 15.32
N ALA A 209 6.05 -9.52 14.43
CA ALA A 209 5.90 -8.11 14.73
C ALA A 209 4.84 -7.48 13.83
N VAL A 210 3.92 -6.72 14.42
CA VAL A 210 2.83 -6.06 13.69
C VAL A 210 2.97 -4.56 13.82
N PHE A 211 2.83 -3.83 12.71
CA PHE A 211 2.72 -2.38 12.72
C PHE A 211 1.33 -1.98 12.23
N VAL A 212 0.59 -1.25 13.06
CA VAL A 212 -0.69 -0.66 12.68
C VAL A 212 -0.43 0.76 12.21
N THR A 213 -0.85 1.06 10.96
CA THR A 213 -0.64 2.39 10.40
C THR A 213 -1.76 3.31 10.84
N ILE A 214 -1.40 4.43 11.47
CA ILE A 214 -2.31 5.54 11.81
C ILE A 214 -1.79 6.80 11.14
N THR A 215 -2.50 7.24 10.12
CA THR A 215 -2.12 8.41 9.31
C THR A 215 -2.63 9.71 9.92
N THR A 216 -3.80 9.66 10.54
CA THR A 216 -4.47 10.79 11.21
C THR A 216 -5.43 10.26 12.26
N LEU A 217 -5.73 11.07 13.27
CA LEU A 217 -6.80 10.81 14.25
C LEU A 217 -8.11 11.45 13.82
N ASP A 218 -8.10 12.39 12.85
CA ASP A 218 -9.29 12.99 12.29
C ASP A 218 -10.08 12.00 11.42
N PRO A 219 -11.32 11.62 11.82
CA PRO A 219 -12.12 10.66 11.07
C PRO A 219 -12.57 11.18 9.70
N GLN A 220 -12.68 12.50 9.51
CA GLN A 220 -13.09 13.08 8.23
C GLN A 220 -11.94 13.00 7.23
N LEU A 221 -10.74 13.42 7.65
CA LEU A 221 -9.53 13.28 6.83
C LEU A 221 -9.24 11.81 6.51
N ALA A 222 -9.35 10.90 7.49
CA ALA A 222 -9.16 9.48 7.26
C ALA A 222 -10.15 8.92 6.23
N ARG A 223 -11.42 9.35 6.27
CA ARG A 223 -12.47 8.87 5.35
C ARG A 223 -12.22 9.28 3.90
N THR A 224 -11.63 10.43 3.66
CA THR A 224 -11.31 10.91 2.31
C THR A 224 -9.98 10.34 1.80
N MET A 225 -8.96 10.24 2.67
CA MET A 225 -7.64 9.72 2.28
C MET A 225 -7.56 8.20 2.18
N GLU A 226 -8.36 7.47 2.97
CA GLU A 226 -8.29 6.00 3.18
C GLU A 226 -9.70 5.40 3.32
N PRO A 227 -10.58 5.56 2.33
CA PRO A 227 -12.04 5.43 2.49
C PRO A 227 -12.54 4.06 2.96
N ARG A 228 -11.77 2.98 2.73
CA ARG A 228 -12.16 1.62 3.12
C ARG A 228 -11.21 0.97 4.14
N ALA A 229 -10.26 1.74 4.66
CA ALA A 229 -9.46 1.31 5.81
C ALA A 229 -10.26 1.46 7.11
N ALA A 230 -9.81 0.82 8.19
CA ALA A 230 -10.45 0.96 9.49
C ALA A 230 -10.34 2.42 9.99
N ALA A 231 -11.37 2.91 10.68
CA ALA A 231 -11.34 4.26 11.27
C ALA A 231 -10.21 4.42 12.29
N PRO A 232 -9.67 5.63 12.52
CA PRO A 232 -8.53 5.83 13.42
C PRO A 232 -8.72 5.23 14.81
N HIS A 233 -9.85 5.48 15.46
CA HIS A 233 -10.17 4.92 16.79
C HIS A 233 -10.22 3.38 16.76
N ARG A 234 -10.63 2.77 15.64
CA ARG A 234 -10.66 1.31 15.49
C ARG A 234 -9.26 0.73 15.36
N ARG A 235 -8.34 1.46 14.71
CA ARG A 235 -6.92 1.08 14.63
C ARG A 235 -6.23 1.14 16.01
N LEU A 236 -6.56 2.13 16.83
CA LEU A 236 -6.09 2.18 18.22
C LEU A 236 -6.57 0.98 19.04
N ARG A 237 -7.85 0.61 18.93
CA ARG A 237 -8.38 -0.63 19.54
C ARG A 237 -7.68 -1.89 19.02
N THR A 238 -7.29 -1.91 17.75
CA THR A 238 -6.52 -3.04 17.18
C THR A 238 -5.13 -3.12 17.82
N ILE A 239 -4.46 -1.99 18.04
CA ILE A 239 -3.19 -1.95 18.79
C ILE A 239 -3.40 -2.52 20.18
N GLU A 240 -4.43 -2.08 20.90
CA GLU A 240 -4.77 -2.55 22.22
C GLU A 240 -5.04 -4.07 22.26
N ALA A 241 -5.81 -4.60 21.32
CA ALA A 241 -6.10 -6.02 21.22
C ALA A 241 -4.85 -6.85 20.96
N LEU A 242 -3.97 -6.41 20.05
CA LEU A 242 -2.69 -7.05 19.78
C LEU A 242 -1.78 -7.03 21.02
N ALA A 243 -1.64 -5.88 21.67
CA ALA A 243 -0.81 -5.72 22.87
C ALA A 243 -1.30 -6.60 24.03
N ARG A 244 -2.62 -6.66 24.28
CA ARG A 244 -3.23 -7.56 25.28
C ARG A 244 -2.99 -9.04 24.97
N ALA A 245 -2.93 -9.40 23.70
CA ALA A 245 -2.62 -10.76 23.26
C ALA A 245 -1.11 -11.09 23.31
N GLY A 246 -0.27 -10.18 23.81
CA GLY A 246 1.19 -10.36 23.90
C GLY A 246 1.91 -10.22 22.56
N VAL A 247 1.26 -9.71 21.53
CA VAL A 247 1.88 -9.48 20.22
C VAL A 247 2.70 -8.17 20.25
N PRO A 248 4.00 -8.19 19.93
CA PRO A 248 4.78 -6.98 19.77
C PRO A 248 4.18 -6.09 18.67
N VAL A 249 3.59 -4.96 19.08
CA VAL A 249 2.92 -4.05 18.14
C VAL A 249 3.61 -2.69 18.13
N GLY A 250 3.78 -2.16 16.93
CA GLY A 250 4.25 -0.81 16.65
C GLY A 250 3.18 0.04 15.97
N VAL A 251 3.38 1.35 16.00
CA VAL A 251 2.60 2.30 15.21
C VAL A 251 3.42 2.83 14.04
N SER A 252 2.81 2.93 12.86
CA SER A 252 3.43 3.51 11.68
C SER A 252 2.71 4.81 11.28
N LEU A 253 3.41 5.96 11.39
CA LEU A 253 2.92 7.26 10.94
C LEU A 253 3.34 7.46 9.47
N SER A 254 2.64 6.81 8.56
CA SER A 254 3.04 6.76 7.14
C SER A 254 1.84 6.88 6.19
N PRO A 255 1.81 7.98 5.41
CA PRO A 255 2.78 9.06 5.32
C PRO A 255 2.51 10.22 6.29
N MET A 256 3.58 10.94 6.68
CA MET A 256 3.47 12.28 7.27
C MET A 256 3.42 13.32 6.15
N ILE A 257 2.40 14.16 6.18
CA ILE A 257 2.08 15.14 5.14
C ILE A 257 2.00 16.53 5.76
N PRO A 258 2.89 17.48 5.39
CA PRO A 258 2.81 18.85 5.90
C PRO A 258 1.44 19.49 5.67
N PHE A 259 0.94 20.24 6.63
CA PHE A 259 -0.35 20.95 6.65
C PHE A 259 -1.61 20.08 6.61
N LEU A 260 -1.48 18.74 6.47
CA LEU A 260 -2.63 17.83 6.57
C LEU A 260 -2.65 17.10 7.90
N ASN A 261 -1.66 16.26 8.19
CA ASN A 261 -1.62 15.42 9.39
C ASN A 261 -0.37 15.61 10.26
N LEU A 262 0.61 16.40 9.80
CA LEU A 262 1.86 16.59 10.55
C LEU A 262 1.65 17.24 11.94
N HIS A 263 0.59 18.02 12.13
CA HIS A 263 0.27 18.63 13.42
C HIS A 263 -0.20 17.62 14.47
N GLU A 264 -0.66 16.44 14.05
CA GLU A 264 -1.13 15.35 14.93
C GLU A 264 -0.01 14.38 15.34
N LEU A 265 1.25 14.57 14.86
CA LEU A 265 2.33 13.60 15.01
C LEU A 265 2.51 13.13 16.47
N GLU A 266 2.61 14.07 17.41
CA GLU A 266 2.80 13.77 18.83
C GLU A 266 1.54 13.10 19.42
N HIS A 267 0.36 13.57 19.10
CA HIS A 267 -0.91 13.02 19.58
C HIS A 267 -1.13 11.58 19.08
N ILE A 268 -0.76 11.28 17.83
CA ILE A 268 -0.84 9.90 17.30
C ILE A 268 0.10 8.99 18.11
N LEU A 269 1.33 9.45 18.38
CA LEU A 269 2.29 8.66 19.16
C LEU A 269 1.80 8.45 20.60
N GLU A 270 1.26 9.47 21.25
CA GLU A 270 0.70 9.37 22.60
C GLU A 270 -0.45 8.37 22.65
N ALA A 271 -1.45 8.52 21.77
CA ALA A 271 -2.60 7.61 21.71
C ALA A 271 -2.19 6.16 21.40
N ALA A 272 -1.21 5.96 20.49
CA ALA A 272 -0.72 4.64 20.18
C ALA A 272 0.06 4.02 21.38
N ARG A 273 0.82 4.83 22.12
CA ARG A 273 1.53 4.38 23.32
C ARG A 273 0.56 3.95 24.42
N GLU A 274 -0.48 4.73 24.66
CA GLU A 274 -1.56 4.42 25.59
C GLU A 274 -2.28 3.12 25.21
N ALA A 275 -2.49 2.90 23.90
CA ALA A 275 -3.06 1.66 23.38
C ALA A 275 -2.11 0.45 23.48
N GLY A 276 -0.84 0.64 23.89
CA GLY A 276 0.13 -0.44 24.12
C GLY A 276 1.17 -0.64 23.01
N ALA A 277 1.29 0.27 22.05
CA ALA A 277 2.35 0.21 21.06
C ALA A 277 3.74 0.35 21.74
N SER A 278 4.70 -0.51 21.35
CA SER A 278 6.06 -0.54 21.89
C SER A 278 7.13 0.00 20.94
N ALA A 279 6.80 0.15 19.66
CA ALA A 279 7.68 0.67 18.62
C ALA A 279 6.93 1.71 17.75
N ALA A 280 7.68 2.60 17.13
CA ALA A 280 7.12 3.61 16.24
C ALA A 280 8.00 3.81 14.99
N SER A 281 7.37 4.09 13.87
CA SER A 281 8.04 4.43 12.61
C SER A 281 7.30 5.56 11.89
N SER A 282 8.01 6.34 11.07
CA SER A 282 7.41 7.37 10.23
C SER A 282 8.06 7.43 8.85
N ILE A 283 7.25 7.76 7.84
CA ILE A 283 7.71 7.98 6.47
C ILE A 283 7.05 9.25 5.95
N VAL A 284 7.83 10.11 5.29
CA VAL A 284 7.30 11.31 4.61
C VAL A 284 6.63 10.90 3.30
N LEU A 285 5.61 11.64 2.90
CA LEU A 285 4.85 11.38 1.68
C LEU A 285 5.75 11.15 0.45
N ARG A 286 5.42 10.10 -0.30
CA ARG A 286 6.05 9.71 -1.56
C ARG A 286 5.00 9.63 -2.64
N LEU A 287 5.27 10.24 -3.80
CA LEU A 287 4.32 10.33 -4.91
C LEU A 287 4.94 9.81 -6.22
N PRO A 288 5.27 8.50 -6.29
CA PRO A 288 5.86 7.94 -7.50
C PRO A 288 4.86 7.93 -8.65
N TRP A 289 5.34 8.37 -9.83
CA TRP A 289 4.62 8.31 -11.11
C TRP A 289 3.16 8.78 -11.02
N GLU A 290 2.21 7.92 -11.32
CA GLU A 290 0.77 8.20 -11.40
C GLU A 290 0.16 8.59 -10.03
N VAL A 291 0.85 8.30 -8.92
CA VAL A 291 0.38 8.71 -7.59
C VAL A 291 0.42 10.23 -7.42
N SER A 292 1.38 10.92 -8.07
CA SER A 292 1.47 12.38 -7.98
C SER A 292 0.23 13.09 -8.55
N PRO A 293 -0.19 12.88 -9.78
CA PRO A 293 -1.41 13.50 -10.30
C PRO A 293 -2.68 13.09 -9.55
N LEU A 294 -2.80 11.83 -9.10
CA LEU A 294 -3.94 11.36 -8.30
C LEU A 294 -4.02 12.12 -6.98
N PHE A 295 -2.92 12.28 -6.27
CA PHE A 295 -2.87 12.99 -4.99
C PHE A 295 -3.11 14.50 -5.16
N GLN A 296 -2.55 15.12 -6.19
CA GLN A 296 -2.78 16.54 -6.49
C GLN A 296 -4.25 16.82 -6.84
N HIS A 297 -4.90 15.90 -7.58
CA HIS A 297 -6.33 15.99 -7.84
C HIS A 297 -7.14 15.92 -6.54
N TRP A 298 -6.86 14.92 -5.70
CA TRP A 298 -7.49 14.77 -4.39
C TRP A 298 -7.33 16.02 -3.50
N LEU A 299 -6.14 16.65 -3.50
CA LEU A 299 -5.92 17.89 -2.76
C LEU A 299 -6.84 19.01 -3.24
N LYS A 300 -6.99 19.19 -4.55
CA LYS A 300 -7.86 20.21 -5.15
C LYS A 300 -9.33 19.97 -4.85
N GLU A 301 -9.74 18.73 -4.74
CA GLU A 301 -11.13 18.33 -4.48
C GLU A 301 -11.50 18.49 -2.98
N HIS A 302 -10.62 18.04 -2.08
CA HIS A 302 -10.96 17.93 -0.65
C HIS A 302 -10.38 19.02 0.24
N VAL A 303 -9.27 19.65 -0.13
CA VAL A 303 -8.57 20.69 0.65
C VAL A 303 -7.93 21.76 -0.25
N PRO A 304 -8.71 22.38 -1.15
CA PRO A 304 -8.19 23.30 -2.18
C PRO A 304 -7.35 24.43 -1.60
N GLU A 305 -7.71 24.94 -0.42
CA GLU A 305 -7.00 26.03 0.26
C GLU A 305 -5.59 25.65 0.75
N LYS A 306 -5.30 24.37 0.87
CA LYS A 306 -3.98 23.84 1.30
C LYS A 306 -3.18 23.21 0.16
N ALA A 307 -3.81 22.93 -1.00
CA ALA A 307 -3.25 22.11 -2.07
C ALA A 307 -1.85 22.57 -2.50
N GLU A 308 -1.69 23.84 -2.84
CA GLU A 308 -0.41 24.38 -3.28
C GLU A 308 0.65 24.39 -2.18
N ARG A 309 0.25 24.73 -0.95
CA ARG A 309 1.16 24.75 0.21
C ARG A 309 1.69 23.35 0.53
N VAL A 310 0.83 22.33 0.47
CA VAL A 310 1.21 20.92 0.66
C VAL A 310 2.22 20.52 -0.39
N MET A 311 1.91 20.74 -1.68
CA MET A 311 2.79 20.33 -2.77
C MET A 311 4.12 21.11 -2.78
N ALA A 312 4.12 22.39 -2.42
CA ALA A 312 5.35 23.17 -2.27
C ALA A 312 6.30 22.55 -1.23
N ARG A 313 5.77 22.10 -0.08
CA ARG A 313 6.59 21.45 0.96
C ARG A 313 7.01 20.04 0.58
N VAL A 314 6.15 19.29 -0.13
CA VAL A 314 6.54 17.98 -0.69
C VAL A 314 7.72 18.16 -1.63
N ARG A 315 7.66 19.11 -2.56
CA ARG A 315 8.75 19.38 -3.52
C ARG A 315 10.03 19.84 -2.81
N GLU A 316 9.93 20.71 -1.81
CA GLU A 316 11.10 21.14 -1.02
C GLU A 316 11.82 19.95 -0.39
N MET A 317 11.07 19.02 0.21
CA MET A 317 11.64 17.78 0.81
C MET A 317 12.13 16.77 -0.23
N ARG A 318 11.86 16.98 -1.52
CA ARG A 318 12.18 16.06 -2.63
C ARG A 318 13.11 16.72 -3.68
N GLY A 319 13.84 17.77 -3.31
CA GLY A 319 14.78 18.45 -4.20
C GLY A 319 14.09 19.12 -5.40
N GLY A 320 12.92 19.73 -5.19
CA GLY A 320 12.14 20.41 -6.21
C GLY A 320 11.20 19.52 -7.02
N LYS A 321 11.15 18.21 -6.77
CA LYS A 321 10.34 17.23 -7.50
C LYS A 321 9.15 16.73 -6.64
N ASP A 322 8.14 16.18 -7.26
CA ASP A 322 7.02 15.55 -6.53
C ASP A 322 7.46 14.25 -5.83
N ASN A 323 8.47 13.56 -6.36
CA ASN A 323 9.03 12.33 -5.81
C ASN A 323 10.56 12.27 -5.97
N ASP A 324 11.22 11.68 -4.98
CA ASP A 324 12.62 11.30 -5.03
C ASP A 324 12.74 9.80 -4.74
N ALA A 325 13.28 9.04 -5.70
CA ALA A 325 13.38 7.58 -5.62
C ALA A 325 14.71 7.11 -4.99
N ARG A 326 15.65 8.01 -4.70
CA ARG A 326 17.00 7.67 -4.21
C ARG A 326 16.94 6.98 -2.84
N PHE A 327 17.69 5.91 -2.70
CA PHE A 327 17.84 5.23 -1.42
C PHE A 327 18.42 6.18 -0.34
N GLY A 328 18.03 5.97 0.92
CA GLY A 328 18.43 6.79 2.05
C GLY A 328 17.62 8.09 2.21
N THR A 329 17.13 8.69 1.13
CA THR A 329 16.34 9.94 1.20
C THR A 329 14.87 9.75 0.85
N ARG A 330 14.52 8.72 0.06
CA ARG A 330 13.13 8.49 -0.37
C ARG A 330 12.13 8.29 0.77
N MET A 331 12.57 7.77 1.92
CA MET A 331 11.69 7.53 3.09
C MET A 331 11.60 8.77 3.99
N THR A 332 12.70 9.49 4.16
CA THR A 332 12.83 10.55 5.14
C THR A 332 12.74 11.96 4.55
N GLY A 333 12.98 12.13 3.24
CA GLY A 333 13.13 13.44 2.61
C GLY A 333 14.45 14.12 2.96
N THR A 334 14.65 15.33 2.42
CA THR A 334 15.81 16.20 2.64
C THR A 334 15.36 17.63 2.98
N GLY A 335 16.30 18.50 3.41
CA GLY A 335 16.01 19.90 3.73
C GLY A 335 15.42 20.12 5.11
N ILE A 336 15.10 21.38 5.40
CA ILE A 336 14.73 21.86 6.75
C ILE A 336 13.44 21.19 7.25
N TRP A 337 12.41 21.07 6.39
CA TRP A 337 11.14 20.45 6.77
C TRP A 337 11.27 18.96 7.09
N ALA A 338 12.04 18.23 6.32
CA ALA A 338 12.31 16.82 6.59
C ALA A 338 13.09 16.64 7.90
N GLN A 339 14.06 17.52 8.18
CA GLN A 339 14.78 17.54 9.45
C GLN A 339 13.86 17.85 10.64
N LEU A 340 12.96 18.85 10.51
CA LEU A 340 11.98 19.20 11.53
C LEU A 340 11.04 18.03 11.85
N ILE A 341 10.50 17.37 10.83
CA ILE A 341 9.64 16.20 11.01
C ILE A 341 10.38 15.10 11.78
N ARG A 342 11.62 14.81 11.37
CA ARG A 342 12.47 13.82 12.03
C ARG A 342 12.74 14.18 13.49
N GLN A 343 13.14 15.42 13.77
CA GLN A 343 13.41 15.88 15.13
C GLN A 343 12.18 15.79 16.04
N ARG A 344 11.00 16.19 15.53
CA ARG A 344 9.74 16.08 16.27
C ARG A 344 9.43 14.60 16.57
N PHE A 345 9.53 13.74 15.57
CA PHE A 345 9.29 12.31 15.71
C PHE A 345 10.27 11.68 16.73
N ASP A 346 11.58 11.94 16.61
CA ASP A 346 12.59 11.37 17.48
C ASP A 346 12.41 11.84 18.94
N LYS A 347 12.14 13.14 19.17
CA LYS A 347 11.89 13.70 20.50
C LYS A 347 10.64 13.09 21.15
N ALA A 348 9.54 13.03 20.40
CA ALA A 348 8.29 12.46 20.91
C ALA A 348 8.43 10.95 21.18
N SER A 349 9.06 10.21 20.27
CA SER A 349 9.32 8.78 20.45
C SER A 349 10.20 8.50 21.66
N ALA A 350 11.27 9.28 21.87
CA ALA A 350 12.14 9.15 23.03
C ALA A 350 11.40 9.48 24.34
N ARG A 351 10.63 10.56 24.37
CA ARG A 351 9.82 10.95 25.53
C ARG A 351 8.81 9.87 25.94
N LEU A 352 8.21 9.20 24.95
CA LEU A 352 7.20 8.16 25.16
C LEU A 352 7.79 6.77 25.35
N GLY A 353 9.12 6.63 25.27
CA GLY A 353 9.81 5.36 25.49
C GLY A 353 9.57 4.33 24.37
N PHE A 354 9.34 4.77 23.15
CA PHE A 354 9.28 3.86 22.01
C PHE A 354 10.65 3.28 21.69
N LYS A 355 10.71 1.97 21.46
CA LYS A 355 11.87 1.34 20.84
C LYS A 355 11.96 1.80 19.38
N ARG A 356 13.18 1.98 18.87
CA ARG A 356 13.35 2.41 17.47
C ARG A 356 12.77 1.37 16.51
N SER A 357 12.18 1.84 15.47
CA SER A 357 11.54 1.33 14.25
C SER A 357 11.57 -0.17 13.90
N GLN A 358 12.33 -1.01 14.55
CA GLN A 358 12.41 -2.44 14.30
C GLN A 358 12.21 -3.23 15.59
N ILE A 359 11.30 -4.18 15.53
CA ILE A 359 11.15 -5.23 16.53
C ILE A 359 11.97 -6.39 15.98
N GLU A 360 12.97 -6.83 16.74
CA GLU A 360 13.80 -7.96 16.33
C GLU A 360 12.99 -9.26 16.35
N LEU A 361 13.18 -10.05 15.31
CA LEU A 361 12.52 -11.34 15.13
C LEU A 361 13.54 -12.46 15.18
N ASP A 362 13.17 -13.58 15.81
CA ASP A 362 14.02 -14.75 15.90
C ASP A 362 13.89 -15.61 14.62
N LEU A 363 14.93 -15.60 13.79
CA LEU A 363 15.01 -16.40 12.57
C LEU A 363 15.55 -17.82 12.82
N THR A 364 16.04 -18.13 14.03
CA THR A 364 16.73 -19.40 14.31
C THR A 364 15.78 -20.57 14.56
N GLN A 365 14.50 -20.29 14.82
CA GLN A 365 13.50 -21.30 15.12
C GLN A 365 12.86 -21.95 13.89
N PHE A 366 13.25 -21.52 12.68
CA PHE A 366 12.67 -22.03 11.43
C PHE A 366 12.78 -23.56 11.33
N ARG A 367 11.68 -24.19 10.95
CA ARG A 367 11.58 -25.63 10.67
C ARG A 367 11.05 -25.84 9.26
N ARG A 368 11.74 -26.68 8.50
CA ARG A 368 11.23 -27.05 7.18
C ARG A 368 9.93 -27.83 7.30
N PRO A 369 8.91 -27.53 6.49
CA PRO A 369 7.71 -28.36 6.44
C PRO A 369 8.10 -29.76 5.97
N ALA A 370 7.41 -30.79 6.48
CA ALA A 370 7.59 -32.16 5.98
C ALA A 370 7.26 -32.17 4.49
N SER A 371 8.14 -32.77 3.68
CA SER A 371 7.87 -32.95 2.26
C SER A 371 6.65 -33.87 2.12
N GLN A 372 5.64 -33.44 1.37
CA GLN A 372 4.50 -34.32 1.04
C GLN A 372 4.91 -35.54 0.15
N GLN A 373 6.18 -35.63 -0.22
CA GLN A 373 6.75 -36.73 -1.01
C GLN A 373 7.32 -37.87 -0.16
N GLY A 374 7.10 -37.86 1.14
CA GLY A 374 7.70 -38.87 2.05
C GLY A 374 6.90 -40.15 2.23
N GLN A 375 6.22 -40.68 1.22
CA GLN A 375 5.62 -42.01 1.35
C GLN A 375 5.43 -42.74 -0.01
N ALA A 376 6.44 -42.73 -0.86
CA ALA A 376 6.42 -43.60 -2.05
C ALA A 376 7.83 -44.14 -2.32
N SER A 377 8.43 -44.81 -1.33
CA SER A 377 9.56 -45.69 -1.58
C SER A 377 9.71 -46.64 -0.39
N LEU A 378 8.83 -47.61 -0.34
CA LEU A 378 8.98 -48.82 0.41
C LEU A 378 8.73 -50.01 -0.55
N PHE A 379 9.53 -50.05 -1.62
CA PHE A 379 9.81 -51.28 -2.34
C PHE A 379 11.00 -51.06 -3.28
#